data_027267b18777fa6aef4a99c01438ce1f
#
_entry.id   027267b18777fa6aef4a99c01438ce1f
#
_cell.length_a   1.000
_cell.length_b   1.000
_cell.length_c   1.000
_cell.angle_alpha   90.00
_cell.angle_beta   90.00
_cell.angle_gamma   90.00
#
_symmetry.space_group_name_H-M   'P 1'
#
loop_
_entity.id
_entity.type
_entity.pdbx_description
1 polymer ?
#
loop_
_entity_poly.entity_id
_entity_poly.type
_entity_poly.pdbx_seq_one_letter_code
_entity_poly.pdbx_strand_id
1 'polypeptide(L)'
;MRRFYVIAIYNLMLAAAFSLAAESQTASSLHGVVRDTNGLPVAGVTVSLKEEGKTPSSTRTDSAGVYRFSPLQEGSYFLTATATPAGAGTATLGPFILKAGESKTLDLRLDPSKANESLSRSSTQFDFSDDIRFSVAGVADTTNLGGHGSSVAVVTNKEAVAEEAASVGKMPTGDMSADFLNTARSNVQSLLTIPNQSPKRSAELHHLLGDIEEKSGNPLQAVREYEQAATLNPTEPNLFSWGAELLIHHAPAPAIEVFNKGNRLFPRSVRMLAGLGAGWYALGSYDQAVRRLCEASALDPGDPNPYLLIGKMQEVETEESPCVAEALSRFAKLEPGNALADYYYAASLWKRRKPSENTRDLPQVKSLLEKAVGLDPALGLAYLQLGIIYSEQKDLAKAISAYRHAIKATPSLEQAHYRLARAYRQSGDLAKAHAELQLYEQISGQKERNIERQHHEVQQFVYQLRDQAHSAEQQ
;
A
#
# COMPACT_ATOMS: atom_id res chain seq x y z
N MET A 1 -35.45 25.73 60.44
CA MET A 1 -35.24 24.29 60.16
C MET A 1 -35.82 23.77 58.81
N ARG A 2 -36.87 24.37 58.24
CA ARG A 2 -37.43 23.92 56.94
C ARG A 2 -36.61 24.25 55.67
N ARG A 3 -35.75 25.26 55.72
CA ARG A 3 -34.94 25.65 54.54
C ARG A 3 -33.66 24.81 54.31
N PHE A 4 -33.17 24.14 55.34
CA PHE A 4 -31.99 23.25 55.22
C PHE A 4 -32.32 21.88 54.67
N TYR A 5 -33.55 21.41 54.84
CA TYR A 5 -33.98 20.09 54.32
C TYR A 5 -34.19 20.11 52.79
N VAL A 6 -34.65 21.22 52.25
CA VAL A 6 -34.90 21.33 50.79
C VAL A 6 -33.60 21.37 50.00
N ILE A 7 -32.54 22.01 50.53
CA ILE A 7 -31.23 22.08 49.87
C ILE A 7 -30.52 20.70 49.94
N ALA A 8 -30.68 19.93 51.01
CA ALA A 8 -30.09 18.61 51.12
C ALA A 8 -30.76 17.60 50.18
N ILE A 9 -32.06 17.69 49.96
CA ILE A 9 -32.79 16.82 49.02
C ILE A 9 -32.46 17.18 47.57
N TYR A 10 -32.25 18.49 47.24
CA TYR A 10 -31.87 18.90 45.89
C TYR A 10 -30.45 18.49 45.53
N ASN A 11 -29.51 18.51 46.48
CA ASN A 11 -28.16 18.01 46.26
C ASN A 11 -28.08 16.46 46.19
N LEU A 12 -28.97 15.76 46.88
CA LEU A 12 -29.06 14.31 46.80
C LEU A 12 -29.69 13.83 45.47
N MET A 13 -30.65 14.58 44.94
CA MET A 13 -31.24 14.34 43.61
C MET A 13 -30.29 14.70 42.48
N LEU A 14 -29.45 15.74 42.63
CA LEU A 14 -28.43 16.09 41.61
C LEU A 14 -27.27 15.06 41.56
N ALA A 15 -26.90 14.47 42.72
CA ALA A 15 -25.91 13.40 42.77
C ALA A 15 -26.41 12.07 42.18
N ALA A 16 -27.73 11.80 42.27
CA ALA A 16 -28.34 10.60 41.67
C ALA A 16 -28.54 10.72 40.15
N ALA A 17 -28.62 11.98 39.62
CA ALA A 17 -28.74 12.19 38.16
C ALA A 17 -27.41 12.10 37.39
N PHE A 18 -26.25 12.14 38.08
CA PHE A 18 -24.93 11.99 37.46
C PHE A 18 -24.41 10.53 37.44
N SER A 19 -25.14 9.57 37.99
CA SER A 19 -24.72 8.17 38.11
C SER A 19 -25.34 7.24 37.08
N LEU A 20 -26.03 7.74 36.04
CA LEU A 20 -26.74 6.91 35.05
C LEU A 20 -26.34 7.19 33.60
N ALA A 21 -25.16 7.73 33.37
CA ALA A 21 -24.52 7.70 32.05
C ALA A 21 -23.27 6.82 32.12
N ALA A 22 -23.40 5.59 32.63
CA ALA A 22 -22.54 4.51 32.20
C ALA A 22 -23.01 4.15 30.78
N GLU A 23 -22.38 4.78 29.76
CA GLU A 23 -22.43 4.27 28.40
C GLU A 23 -22.06 2.79 28.50
N SER A 24 -22.99 1.91 28.23
CA SER A 24 -22.72 0.50 28.00
C SER A 24 -21.86 0.43 26.73
N GLN A 25 -20.53 0.49 26.90
CA GLN A 25 -19.61 0.16 25.84
C GLN A 25 -19.96 -1.24 25.40
N THR A 26 -20.60 -1.37 24.24
CA THR A 26 -20.91 -2.64 23.64
C THR A 26 -19.59 -3.36 23.39
N ALA A 27 -19.33 -4.40 24.17
CA ALA A 27 -18.09 -5.15 24.11
C ALA A 27 -17.99 -5.87 22.76
N SER A 28 -16.90 -5.65 22.07
CA SER A 28 -16.60 -6.34 20.81
C SER A 28 -16.10 -7.77 21.10
N SER A 29 -16.21 -8.65 20.12
CA SER A 29 -15.75 -10.02 20.21
C SER A 29 -15.08 -10.48 18.93
N LEU A 30 -14.11 -11.40 19.08
CA LEU A 30 -13.40 -12.04 17.99
C LEU A 30 -13.48 -13.55 18.18
N HIS A 31 -13.84 -14.29 17.16
CA HIS A 31 -13.83 -15.75 17.17
C HIS A 31 -13.48 -16.31 15.80
N GLY A 32 -13.16 -17.59 15.71
CA GLY A 32 -12.84 -18.27 14.47
C GLY A 32 -12.39 -19.70 14.70
N VAL A 33 -12.02 -20.40 13.64
CA VAL A 33 -11.56 -21.79 13.66
C VAL A 33 -10.12 -21.85 13.18
N VAL A 34 -9.27 -22.59 13.91
CA VAL A 34 -7.91 -22.92 13.46
C VAL A 34 -7.94 -24.25 12.73
N ARG A 35 -7.43 -24.29 11.51
CA ARG A 35 -7.39 -25.47 10.62
C ARG A 35 -5.96 -25.83 10.26
N ASP A 36 -5.71 -27.08 9.97
CA ASP A 36 -4.46 -27.57 9.39
C ASP A 36 -4.38 -27.33 7.87
N THR A 37 -3.30 -27.80 7.24
CA THR A 37 -3.11 -27.72 5.78
C THR A 37 -4.16 -28.50 4.98
N ASN A 38 -4.82 -29.49 5.59
CA ASN A 38 -5.87 -30.29 4.95
C ASN A 38 -7.26 -29.69 5.18
N GLY A 39 -7.35 -28.57 5.92
CA GLY A 39 -8.60 -27.91 6.24
C GLY A 39 -9.35 -28.51 7.47
N LEU A 40 -8.74 -29.47 8.18
CA LEU A 40 -9.31 -30.05 9.39
C LEU A 40 -9.10 -29.14 10.61
N PRO A 41 -10.09 -28.99 11.50
CA PRO A 41 -9.96 -28.17 12.70
C PRO A 41 -8.93 -28.77 13.68
N VAL A 42 -8.11 -27.90 14.30
CA VAL A 42 -7.03 -28.31 15.22
C VAL A 42 -7.32 -27.83 16.63
N ALA A 43 -7.44 -28.77 17.56
CA ALA A 43 -7.64 -28.53 19.00
C ALA A 43 -6.32 -28.19 19.71
N GLY A 44 -6.41 -27.45 20.83
CA GLY A 44 -5.25 -27.16 21.70
C GLY A 44 -4.23 -26.18 21.16
N VAL A 45 -4.49 -25.55 20.04
CA VAL A 45 -3.65 -24.49 19.47
C VAL A 45 -3.71 -23.24 20.35
N THR A 46 -2.56 -22.68 20.69
CA THR A 46 -2.50 -21.39 21.39
C THR A 46 -2.72 -20.27 20.39
N VAL A 47 -3.78 -19.49 20.58
CA VAL A 47 -4.08 -18.31 19.78
C VAL A 47 -3.83 -17.07 20.64
N SER A 48 -2.98 -16.18 20.15
CA SER A 48 -2.59 -14.93 20.82
C SER A 48 -3.11 -13.73 20.04
N LEU A 49 -3.76 -12.81 20.73
CA LEU A 49 -4.27 -11.55 20.20
C LEU A 49 -3.44 -10.40 20.79
N LYS A 50 -2.80 -9.62 19.93
CA LYS A 50 -1.97 -8.48 20.32
C LYS A 50 -2.60 -7.20 19.82
N GLU A 51 -2.86 -6.25 20.70
CA GLU A 51 -3.18 -4.86 20.38
C GLU A 51 -1.90 -4.03 20.44
N GLU A 52 -1.79 -3.04 19.56
CA GLU A 52 -0.59 -2.20 19.51
C GLU A 52 -0.38 -1.45 20.84
N GLY A 53 0.81 -1.59 21.43
CA GLY A 53 1.16 -0.97 22.71
C GLY A 53 0.64 -1.68 23.98
N LYS A 54 -0.03 -2.84 23.86
CA LYS A 54 -0.55 -3.61 25.00
C LYS A 54 0.05 -5.02 25.06
N THR A 55 -0.02 -5.65 26.24
CA THR A 55 0.38 -7.05 26.44
C THR A 55 -0.58 -7.98 25.69
N PRO A 56 -0.07 -9.03 25.00
CA PRO A 56 -0.91 -9.97 24.28
C PRO A 56 -1.84 -10.74 25.21
N SER A 57 -3.10 -10.93 24.82
CA SER A 57 -4.01 -11.90 25.42
C SER A 57 -3.95 -13.22 24.66
N SER A 58 -4.07 -14.37 25.34
CA SER A 58 -3.99 -15.67 24.69
C SER A 58 -5.13 -16.58 25.14
N THR A 59 -5.61 -17.40 24.20
CA THR A 59 -6.59 -18.47 24.42
C THR A 59 -6.14 -19.76 23.75
N ARG A 60 -6.83 -20.89 24.00
CA ARG A 60 -6.60 -22.14 23.27
C ARG A 60 -7.83 -22.57 22.52
N THR A 61 -7.64 -23.19 21.36
CA THR A 61 -8.73 -23.78 20.61
C THR A 61 -9.34 -24.97 21.34
N ASP A 62 -10.67 -25.09 21.28
CA ASP A 62 -11.42 -26.24 21.82
C ASP A 62 -11.29 -27.47 20.89
N SER A 63 -12.06 -28.55 21.22
CA SER A 63 -12.07 -29.79 20.44
C SER A 63 -12.56 -29.64 19.00
N ALA A 64 -13.30 -28.57 18.68
CA ALA A 64 -13.74 -28.21 17.32
C ALA A 64 -12.80 -27.20 16.63
N GLY A 65 -11.63 -26.92 17.22
CA GLY A 65 -10.67 -25.93 16.70
C GLY A 65 -11.09 -24.48 16.89
N VAL A 66 -12.16 -24.20 17.66
CA VAL A 66 -12.71 -22.85 17.82
C VAL A 66 -11.94 -22.08 18.90
N TYR A 67 -11.64 -20.81 18.63
CA TYR A 67 -11.11 -19.86 19.60
C TYR A 67 -12.05 -18.67 19.76
N ARG A 68 -11.96 -17.97 20.91
CA ARG A 68 -12.76 -16.77 21.19
C ARG A 68 -12.02 -15.81 22.11
N PHE A 69 -12.13 -14.52 21.80
CA PHE A 69 -11.74 -13.39 22.64
C PHE A 69 -12.94 -12.49 22.88
N SER A 70 -13.25 -12.19 24.15
CA SER A 70 -14.30 -11.28 24.58
C SER A 70 -14.15 -11.03 26.09
N PRO A 71 -14.36 -9.80 26.57
CA PRO A 71 -14.65 -8.57 25.84
C PRO A 71 -13.41 -7.93 25.22
N LEU A 72 -13.56 -7.32 24.06
CA LEU A 72 -12.51 -6.55 23.39
C LEU A 72 -12.94 -5.08 23.27
N GLN A 73 -11.96 -4.17 23.21
CA GLN A 73 -12.16 -2.77 22.88
C GLN A 73 -12.03 -2.57 21.36
N GLU A 74 -12.46 -1.44 20.84
CA GLU A 74 -12.14 -1.04 19.47
C GLU A 74 -10.65 -0.79 19.34
N GLY A 75 -10.03 -1.23 18.24
CA GLY A 75 -8.59 -1.08 18.04
C GLY A 75 -8.05 -1.86 16.86
N SER A 76 -6.74 -1.75 16.68
CA SER A 76 -5.99 -2.51 15.68
C SER A 76 -5.32 -3.71 16.35
N TYR A 77 -5.54 -4.90 15.80
CA TYR A 77 -5.14 -6.17 16.40
C TYR A 77 -4.34 -7.04 15.44
N PHE A 78 -3.43 -7.82 16.01
CA PHE A 78 -2.72 -8.92 15.36
C PHE A 78 -3.13 -10.24 16.03
N LEU A 79 -3.35 -11.27 15.22
CA LEU A 79 -3.74 -12.60 15.67
C LEU A 79 -2.68 -13.61 15.24
N THR A 80 -2.18 -14.41 16.20
CA THR A 80 -1.18 -15.46 15.95
C THR A 80 -1.64 -16.77 16.55
N ALA A 81 -1.65 -17.84 15.76
CA ALA A 81 -1.90 -19.19 16.25
C ALA A 81 -0.61 -20.01 16.19
N THR A 82 -0.31 -20.74 17.27
CA THR A 82 0.86 -21.60 17.40
C THR A 82 0.45 -22.96 17.90
N ALA A 83 0.72 -24.00 17.12
CA ALA A 83 0.43 -25.38 17.51
C ALA A 83 1.58 -26.00 18.30
N THR A 84 1.26 -26.82 19.30
CA THR A 84 2.21 -27.62 20.09
C THR A 84 1.98 -29.12 19.84
N PRO A 85 3.04 -29.93 19.63
CA PRO A 85 4.46 -29.65 19.81
C PRO A 85 5.04 -28.74 18.74
N ALA A 86 6.17 -28.09 19.07
CA ALA A 86 6.89 -27.20 18.16
C ALA A 86 7.16 -27.91 16.83
N GLY A 87 6.69 -27.33 15.72
CA GLY A 87 6.77 -27.94 14.39
C GLY A 87 5.42 -28.27 13.74
N ALA A 88 4.31 -28.21 14.48
CA ALA A 88 2.97 -28.49 13.93
C ALA A 88 2.36 -27.31 13.15
N GLY A 89 3.05 -26.16 13.08
CA GLY A 89 2.68 -25.01 12.25
C GLY A 89 2.30 -23.76 13.04
N THR A 90 2.41 -22.62 12.36
CA THR A 90 1.96 -21.32 12.86
C THR A 90 1.10 -20.62 11.81
N ALA A 91 0.22 -19.73 12.27
CA ALA A 91 -0.53 -18.82 11.40
C ALA A 91 -0.56 -17.44 12.03
N THR A 92 -0.37 -16.40 11.22
CA THR A 92 -0.45 -14.99 11.66
C THR A 92 -1.38 -14.23 10.72
N LEU A 93 -2.25 -13.40 11.31
CA LEU A 93 -3.20 -12.57 10.58
C LEU A 93 -3.26 -11.17 11.22
N GLY A 94 -3.21 -10.14 10.41
CA GLY A 94 -3.30 -8.74 10.83
C GLY A 94 -2.25 -7.86 10.16
N PRO A 95 -2.30 -6.54 10.43
CA PRO A 95 -3.25 -5.90 11.35
C PRO A 95 -4.68 -5.89 10.83
N PHE A 96 -5.69 -6.01 11.72
CA PHE A 96 -7.10 -5.84 11.40
C PHE A 96 -7.77 -4.92 12.44
N ILE A 97 -8.76 -4.17 12.01
CA ILE A 97 -9.50 -3.26 12.88
C ILE A 97 -10.75 -3.96 13.40
N LEU A 98 -11.00 -3.79 14.70
CA LEU A 98 -12.23 -4.17 15.37
C LEU A 98 -12.97 -2.89 15.81
N LYS A 99 -14.22 -2.73 15.38
CA LYS A 99 -15.05 -1.58 15.75
C LYS A 99 -15.79 -1.84 17.06
N ALA A 100 -16.22 -0.78 17.75
CA ALA A 100 -16.99 -0.90 19.01
C ALA A 100 -18.27 -1.73 18.76
N GLY A 101 -18.50 -2.75 19.60
CA GLY A 101 -19.66 -3.65 19.48
C GLY A 101 -19.63 -4.66 18.33
N GLU A 102 -18.53 -4.72 17.57
CA GLU A 102 -18.39 -5.65 16.43
C GLU A 102 -18.10 -7.08 16.93
N SER A 103 -18.81 -8.07 16.34
CA SER A 103 -18.43 -9.48 16.45
C SER A 103 -17.81 -9.93 15.14
N LYS A 104 -16.48 -10.17 15.15
CA LYS A 104 -15.71 -10.51 13.95
C LYS A 104 -15.34 -12.00 13.95
N THR A 105 -15.46 -12.63 12.77
CA THR A 105 -15.03 -14.03 12.58
C THR A 105 -13.79 -14.05 11.70
N LEU A 106 -12.70 -14.67 12.18
CA LEU A 106 -11.45 -14.85 11.46
C LEU A 106 -10.96 -16.29 11.60
N ASP A 107 -10.93 -17.03 10.51
CA ASP A 107 -10.37 -18.38 10.51
C ASP A 107 -8.87 -18.35 10.21
N LEU A 108 -8.11 -19.24 10.86
CA LEU A 108 -6.67 -19.36 10.72
C LEU A 108 -6.30 -20.72 10.13
N ARG A 109 -5.31 -20.73 9.21
CA ARG A 109 -4.75 -21.97 8.67
C ARG A 109 -3.29 -22.09 9.07
N LEU A 110 -2.96 -23.19 9.77
CA LEU A 110 -1.59 -23.47 10.20
C LEU A 110 -0.70 -23.82 9.01
N ASP A 111 0.48 -23.24 8.97
CA ASP A 111 1.51 -23.55 7.99
C ASP A 111 2.72 -24.19 8.68
N PRO A 112 3.00 -25.49 8.44
CA PRO A 112 4.11 -26.20 9.06
C PRO A 112 5.48 -25.61 8.68
N SER A 113 5.59 -24.99 7.52
CA SER A 113 6.85 -24.39 7.05
C SER A 113 7.29 -23.18 7.91
N LYS A 114 6.36 -22.57 8.63
CA LYS A 114 6.58 -21.41 9.51
C LYS A 114 6.83 -21.80 10.99
N ALA A 115 6.84 -23.08 11.31
CA ALA A 115 6.96 -23.55 12.70
C ALA A 115 8.30 -23.20 13.37
N ASN A 116 9.37 -23.05 12.60
CA ASN A 116 10.72 -22.72 13.12
C ASN A 116 10.96 -21.22 13.34
N GLU A 117 10.11 -20.34 12.83
CA GLU A 117 10.27 -18.88 13.03
C GLU A 117 9.70 -18.37 14.36
N SER A 118 8.80 -19.11 15.00
CA SER A 118 8.08 -18.63 16.18
C SER A 118 8.80 -18.84 17.52
N LEU A 119 9.85 -19.63 17.58
CA LEU A 119 10.62 -19.89 18.81
C LEU A 119 11.66 -18.82 19.16
N SER A 120 11.93 -17.87 18.30
CA SER A 120 12.89 -16.77 18.53
C SER A 120 12.25 -15.39 18.76
N ARG A 121 10.92 -15.29 18.82
CA ARG A 121 10.24 -13.97 18.90
C ARG A 121 9.31 -13.87 20.09
N SER A 122 9.88 -13.97 21.28
CA SER A 122 9.23 -13.47 22.50
C SER A 122 9.90 -12.15 22.88
N SER A 123 9.16 -11.07 22.80
CA SER A 123 9.50 -9.66 23.04
C SER A 123 9.87 -8.87 21.79
N THR A 124 8.87 -8.28 21.16
CA THR A 124 9.08 -7.23 20.16
C THR A 124 8.88 -5.87 20.78
N GLN A 125 9.86 -5.40 21.47
CA GLN A 125 10.28 -4.04 21.37
C GLN A 125 11.22 -4.03 20.18
N PHE A 126 10.91 -3.30 19.10
CA PHE A 126 11.88 -3.04 18.04
C PHE A 126 12.94 -2.12 18.62
N ASP A 127 13.90 -2.74 19.30
CA ASP A 127 15.12 -2.10 19.71
C ASP A 127 16.06 -2.21 18.51
N PHE A 128 16.46 -1.08 17.95
CA PHE A 128 17.41 -0.98 16.85
C PHE A 128 18.84 -1.20 17.39
N SER A 129 19.05 -2.31 18.10
CA SER A 129 20.36 -2.75 18.55
C SER A 129 20.78 -4.00 17.78
N ASP A 130 21.75 -3.84 17.00
CA ASP A 130 22.87 -4.67 16.47
C ASP A 130 22.66 -6.12 16.01
N ASP A 131 21.50 -6.77 16.12
CA ASP A 131 21.37 -8.17 15.70
C ASP A 131 20.00 -8.51 15.10
N ILE A 132 19.49 -7.65 14.21
CA ILE A 132 18.26 -7.95 13.45
C ILE A 132 18.66 -8.67 12.17
N ARG A 133 18.69 -10.00 12.25
CA ARG A 133 18.57 -10.83 11.05
C ARG A 133 17.16 -10.63 10.51
N PHE A 134 16.97 -9.66 9.63
CA PHE A 134 15.81 -9.58 8.78
C PHE A 134 15.79 -10.82 7.88
N SER A 135 15.09 -11.84 8.30
CA SER A 135 14.47 -12.73 7.34
C SER A 135 13.31 -11.92 6.75
N VAL A 136 13.54 -11.24 5.63
CA VAL A 136 12.49 -10.56 4.89
C VAL A 136 11.63 -11.66 4.27
N ALA A 137 10.67 -12.17 5.06
CA ALA A 137 9.68 -13.09 4.56
C ALA A 137 8.87 -12.33 3.51
N GLY A 138 9.04 -12.68 2.24
CA GLY A 138 8.33 -12.06 1.13
C GLY A 138 9.20 -11.39 0.08
N VAL A 139 10.50 -11.25 0.27
CA VAL A 139 11.39 -10.90 -0.84
C VAL A 139 11.54 -12.14 -1.71
N ALA A 140 10.62 -12.29 -2.65
CA ALA A 140 10.78 -13.28 -3.71
C ALA A 140 11.82 -12.75 -4.68
N ASP A 141 12.77 -13.58 -5.02
CA ASP A 141 13.71 -13.32 -6.10
C ASP A 141 12.98 -13.45 -7.45
N THR A 142 12.22 -12.41 -7.81
CA THR A 142 11.57 -12.30 -9.12
C THR A 142 12.39 -11.47 -10.10
N THR A 143 13.68 -11.40 -9.85
CA THR A 143 14.63 -10.47 -10.47
C THR A 143 14.96 -10.71 -11.95
N ASN A 144 14.30 -11.63 -12.63
CA ASN A 144 14.40 -11.71 -14.09
C ASN A 144 13.59 -10.62 -14.83
N LEU A 145 12.82 -9.82 -14.13
CA LEU A 145 12.23 -8.60 -14.66
C LEU A 145 13.11 -7.45 -14.20
N GLY A 146 14.19 -7.24 -14.91
CA GLY A 146 15.15 -6.19 -14.69
C GLY A 146 14.48 -4.84 -14.43
N GLY A 147 14.25 -4.58 -13.17
CA GLY A 147 13.90 -3.25 -12.69
C GLY A 147 15.15 -2.42 -12.83
N HIS A 148 15.18 -1.61 -13.71
CA HIS A 148 16.42 -1.02 -14.06
C HIS A 148 16.16 0.39 -14.50
N GLY A 149 15.64 1.15 -13.60
CA GLY A 149 15.89 2.55 -13.67
C GLY A 149 17.41 2.70 -13.63
N SER A 150 18.04 3.27 -14.64
CA SER A 150 19.40 3.77 -14.52
C SER A 150 19.34 4.85 -13.46
N SER A 151 19.60 4.50 -12.19
CA SER A 151 19.66 5.53 -11.18
C SER A 151 20.84 6.42 -11.52
N VAL A 152 20.56 7.69 -11.70
CA VAL A 152 21.58 8.71 -11.93
C VAL A 152 22.60 8.68 -10.77
N ALA A 153 22.18 8.26 -9.56
CA ALA A 153 23.08 8.04 -8.45
C ALA A 153 24.21 7.06 -8.76
N VAL A 154 23.94 5.95 -9.47
CA VAL A 154 25.03 5.05 -9.90
C VAL A 154 25.90 5.73 -10.97
N VAL A 155 25.34 6.58 -11.83
CA VAL A 155 26.13 7.35 -12.81
C VAL A 155 26.96 8.42 -12.13
N THR A 156 26.38 9.22 -11.23
CA THR A 156 27.08 10.27 -10.49
C THR A 156 28.13 9.69 -9.51
N ASN A 157 27.78 8.56 -8.87
CA ASN A 157 28.73 7.85 -8.02
C ASN A 157 29.78 7.08 -8.83
N LYS A 158 29.53 6.76 -10.11
CA LYS A 158 30.57 6.31 -11.04
C LYS A 158 31.72 7.31 -11.15
N GLU A 159 31.38 8.60 -11.29
CA GLU A 159 32.38 9.66 -11.40
C GLU A 159 33.15 9.83 -10.09
N ALA A 160 32.45 9.80 -8.94
CA ALA A 160 33.09 9.88 -7.61
C ALA A 160 33.98 8.67 -7.30
N VAL A 161 33.55 7.45 -7.65
CA VAL A 161 34.37 6.23 -7.53
C VAL A 161 35.52 6.25 -8.54
N ALA A 162 35.34 6.81 -9.73
CA ALA A 162 36.39 6.95 -10.74
C ALA A 162 37.43 8.01 -10.35
N GLU A 163 37.04 9.12 -9.71
CA GLU A 163 37.99 10.12 -9.18
C GLU A 163 38.84 9.60 -8.03
N GLU A 164 38.27 8.80 -7.12
CA GLU A 164 39.01 8.20 -6.01
C GLU A 164 39.75 6.91 -6.39
N ALA A 165 39.24 6.17 -7.39
CA ALA A 165 39.91 5.01 -7.97
C ALA A 165 40.71 5.40 -9.21
N ALA A 166 41.50 6.48 -9.17
CA ALA A 166 42.19 7.14 -10.27
C ALA A 166 43.08 6.25 -11.19
N SER A 167 42.89 4.94 -11.20
CA SER A 167 43.56 3.97 -12.07
C SER A 167 42.61 3.24 -13.06
N VAL A 168 41.31 3.50 -13.07
CA VAL A 168 40.35 2.80 -13.92
C VAL A 168 40.06 3.65 -15.15
N GLY A 169 40.53 3.21 -16.30
CA GLY A 169 40.41 3.87 -17.58
C GLY A 169 38.97 4.24 -17.97
N LYS A 170 38.83 4.96 -19.08
CA LYS A 170 37.57 5.52 -19.62
C LYS A 170 36.38 4.59 -19.44
N MET A 171 35.36 5.10 -18.73
CA MET A 171 34.11 4.38 -18.50
C MET A 171 33.37 4.07 -19.81
N PRO A 172 32.81 2.86 -19.96
CA PRO A 172 31.98 2.52 -21.11
C PRO A 172 30.65 3.27 -21.06
N THR A 173 30.28 3.90 -22.16
CA THR A 173 28.92 4.41 -22.42
C THR A 173 28.06 3.27 -22.96
N GLY A 174 27.49 2.43 -22.10
CA GLY A 174 26.65 1.29 -22.49
C GLY A 174 26.06 0.59 -21.27
N ASP A 175 25.19 -0.38 -21.49
CA ASP A 175 24.63 -1.23 -20.44
C ASP A 175 25.70 -1.70 -19.45
N MET A 176 25.44 -1.52 -18.15
CA MET A 176 26.41 -1.88 -17.12
C MET A 176 26.64 -3.38 -17.13
N SER A 177 27.80 -3.83 -17.63
CA SER A 177 28.14 -5.25 -17.63
C SER A 177 28.33 -5.76 -16.20
N ALA A 178 28.08 -7.07 -16.01
CA ALA A 178 28.30 -7.72 -14.72
C ALA A 178 29.75 -7.52 -14.23
N ASP A 179 30.73 -7.51 -15.13
CA ASP A 179 32.15 -7.25 -14.79
C ASP A 179 32.37 -5.84 -14.24
N PHE A 180 31.68 -4.84 -14.81
CA PHE A 180 31.73 -3.48 -14.29
C PHE A 180 31.16 -3.40 -12.87
N LEU A 181 29.97 -3.98 -12.62
CA LEU A 181 29.35 -3.99 -11.31
C LEU A 181 30.21 -4.72 -10.26
N ASN A 182 30.81 -5.84 -10.64
CA ASN A 182 31.72 -6.59 -9.77
C ASN A 182 32.98 -5.77 -9.42
N THR A 183 33.55 -5.07 -10.40
CA THR A 183 34.70 -4.20 -10.19
C THR A 183 34.34 -3.03 -9.28
N ALA A 184 33.21 -2.37 -9.53
CA ALA A 184 32.70 -1.27 -8.69
C ALA A 184 32.48 -1.73 -7.23
N ARG A 185 31.83 -2.90 -7.05
CA ARG A 185 31.63 -3.53 -5.74
C ARG A 185 32.95 -3.73 -5.00
N SER A 186 33.95 -4.34 -5.65
CA SER A 186 35.25 -4.61 -5.07
C SER A 186 35.95 -3.33 -4.65
N ASN A 187 35.89 -2.28 -5.46
CA ASN A 187 36.49 -0.98 -5.15
C ASN A 187 35.82 -0.33 -3.95
N VAL A 188 34.47 -0.29 -3.91
CA VAL A 188 33.73 0.29 -2.76
C VAL A 188 33.99 -0.49 -1.48
N GLN A 189 34.02 -1.82 -1.54
CA GLN A 189 34.38 -2.67 -0.38
C GLN A 189 35.80 -2.38 0.10
N SER A 190 36.75 -2.20 -0.80
CA SER A 190 38.13 -1.82 -0.43
C SER A 190 38.16 -0.46 0.25
N LEU A 191 37.38 0.52 -0.22
CA LEU A 191 37.28 1.83 0.44
C LEU A 191 36.68 1.70 1.84
N LEU A 192 35.71 0.83 2.08
CA LEU A 192 35.12 0.59 3.41
C LEU A 192 36.09 0.01 4.41
N THR A 193 37.20 -0.65 3.98
CA THR A 193 38.23 -1.19 4.87
C THR A 193 39.20 -0.13 5.39
N ILE A 194 39.20 1.10 4.85
CA ILE A 194 40.09 2.18 5.29
C ILE A 194 39.73 2.57 6.73
N PRO A 195 40.68 2.53 7.68
CA PRO A 195 40.42 2.84 9.08
C PRO A 195 40.13 4.34 9.29
N ASN A 196 39.36 4.63 10.35
CA ASN A 196 39.05 5.99 10.81
C ASN A 196 38.23 6.85 9.83
N GLN A 197 37.41 6.24 8.99
CA GLN A 197 36.46 6.99 8.16
C GLN A 197 35.36 7.66 8.99
N SER A 198 34.90 8.83 8.55
CA SER A 198 33.73 9.45 9.17
C SER A 198 32.47 8.63 8.94
N PRO A 199 31.50 8.61 9.88
CA PRO A 199 30.21 7.92 9.67
C PRO A 199 29.50 8.37 8.38
N LYS A 200 29.60 9.65 8.04
CA LYS A 200 29.04 10.19 6.81
C LYS A 200 29.67 9.52 5.59
N ARG A 201 31.01 9.41 5.53
CA ARG A 201 31.70 8.78 4.39
C ARG A 201 31.36 7.30 4.27
N SER A 202 31.36 6.59 5.40
CA SER A 202 30.95 5.18 5.38
C SER A 202 29.50 5.00 4.91
N ALA A 203 28.59 5.91 5.32
CA ALA A 203 27.20 5.88 4.85
C ALA A 203 27.08 6.11 3.32
N GLU A 204 27.86 7.04 2.76
CA GLU A 204 27.90 7.26 1.30
C GLU A 204 28.38 6.01 0.56
N LEU A 205 29.40 5.31 1.09
CA LEU A 205 29.91 4.08 0.50
C LEU A 205 28.90 2.93 0.59
N HIS A 206 28.22 2.78 1.73
CA HIS A 206 27.14 1.81 1.88
C HIS A 206 25.96 2.11 0.96
N HIS A 207 25.58 3.38 0.79
CA HIS A 207 24.54 3.75 -0.14
C HIS A 207 24.90 3.36 -1.58
N LEU A 208 26.12 3.69 -2.02
CA LEU A 208 26.63 3.31 -3.32
C LEU A 208 26.70 1.79 -3.51
N LEU A 209 27.06 1.06 -2.45
CA LEU A 209 27.06 -0.40 -2.50
C LEU A 209 25.64 -0.94 -2.65
N GLY A 210 24.65 -0.34 -1.98
CA GLY A 210 23.24 -0.63 -2.17
C GLY A 210 22.79 -0.46 -3.63
N ASP A 211 23.16 0.66 -4.28
CA ASP A 211 22.87 0.90 -5.70
C ASP A 211 23.51 -0.17 -6.61
N ILE A 212 24.73 -0.60 -6.31
CA ILE A 212 25.43 -1.63 -7.05
C ILE A 212 24.73 -2.99 -6.88
N GLU A 213 24.33 -3.33 -5.66
CA GLU A 213 23.67 -4.61 -5.37
C GLU A 213 22.27 -4.67 -5.99
N GLU A 214 21.51 -3.57 -5.97
CA GLU A 214 20.23 -3.46 -6.69
C GLU A 214 20.42 -3.72 -8.19
N LYS A 215 21.37 -3.02 -8.80
CA LYS A 215 21.71 -3.20 -10.23
C LYS A 215 22.24 -4.58 -10.58
N SER A 216 22.84 -5.26 -9.60
CA SER A 216 23.32 -6.63 -9.75
C SER A 216 22.23 -7.68 -9.55
N GLY A 217 21.00 -7.28 -9.18
CA GLY A 217 19.90 -8.19 -8.89
C GLY A 217 20.04 -8.90 -7.53
N ASN A 218 20.69 -8.27 -6.56
CA ASN A 218 20.90 -8.80 -5.21
C ASN A 218 20.08 -8.02 -4.15
N PRO A 219 18.73 -8.09 -4.17
CA PRO A 219 17.87 -7.21 -3.38
C PRO A 219 18.10 -7.32 -1.86
N LEU A 220 18.36 -8.51 -1.34
CA LEU A 220 18.63 -8.69 0.09
C LEU A 220 19.91 -7.97 0.53
N GLN A 221 20.92 -7.95 -0.33
CA GLN A 221 22.15 -7.23 -0.05
C GLN A 221 21.95 -5.72 -0.19
N ALA A 222 21.20 -5.27 -1.23
CA ALA A 222 20.86 -3.87 -1.41
C ALA A 222 20.12 -3.30 -0.17
N VAL A 223 19.11 -4.01 0.34
CA VAL A 223 18.40 -3.62 1.57
C VAL A 223 19.37 -3.45 2.75
N ARG A 224 20.30 -4.40 2.95
CA ARG A 224 21.29 -4.32 4.04
C ARG A 224 22.22 -3.12 3.91
N GLU A 225 22.69 -2.86 2.71
CA GLU A 225 23.60 -1.76 2.46
C GLU A 225 22.90 -0.39 2.65
N TYR A 226 21.66 -0.24 2.17
CA TYR A 226 20.88 0.96 2.43
C TYR A 226 20.50 1.12 3.92
N GLU A 227 20.25 0.04 4.64
CA GLU A 227 20.05 0.06 6.09
C GLU A 227 21.30 0.57 6.82
N GLN A 228 22.48 0.06 6.46
CA GLN A 228 23.75 0.53 7.03
C GLN A 228 23.96 2.01 6.73
N ALA A 229 23.72 2.46 5.50
CA ALA A 229 23.81 3.87 5.14
C ALA A 229 22.88 4.75 6.00
N ALA A 230 21.61 4.34 6.15
CA ALA A 230 20.62 5.06 6.94
C ALA A 230 20.86 5.00 8.45
N THR A 231 21.55 3.98 8.93
CA THR A 231 21.96 3.84 10.34
C THR A 231 23.15 4.75 10.66
N LEU A 232 24.16 4.76 9.80
CA LEU A 232 25.37 5.58 9.98
C LEU A 232 25.08 7.08 9.79
N ASN A 233 24.23 7.42 8.85
CA ASN A 233 23.87 8.81 8.55
C ASN A 233 22.40 8.88 8.08
N PRO A 234 21.44 9.12 8.98
CA PRO A 234 20.00 9.10 8.66
C PRO A 234 19.56 10.35 7.89
N THR A 235 20.10 10.53 6.69
CA THR A 235 19.66 11.54 5.74
C THR A 235 18.36 11.12 5.04
N GLU A 236 17.68 12.09 4.45
CA GLU A 236 16.47 11.82 3.69
C GLU A 236 16.71 10.85 2.52
N PRO A 237 17.76 11.01 1.68
CA PRO A 237 18.08 10.05 0.63
C PRO A 237 18.33 8.63 1.13
N ASN A 238 19.12 8.47 2.21
CA ASN A 238 19.45 7.15 2.75
C ASN A 238 18.20 6.42 3.26
N LEU A 239 17.33 7.12 4.02
CA LEU A 239 16.09 6.55 4.52
C LEU A 239 15.11 6.24 3.38
N PHE A 240 15.06 7.11 2.35
CA PHE A 240 14.20 6.89 1.21
C PHE A 240 14.64 5.65 0.42
N SER A 241 15.93 5.51 0.08
CA SER A 241 16.43 4.35 -0.66
C SER A 241 16.19 3.05 0.10
N TRP A 242 16.40 3.03 1.41
CA TRP A 242 16.08 1.85 2.23
C TRP A 242 14.59 1.49 2.20
N GLY A 243 13.70 2.45 2.45
CA GLY A 243 12.25 2.22 2.40
C GLY A 243 11.75 1.84 1.00
N ALA A 244 12.31 2.47 -0.02
CA ALA A 244 11.99 2.20 -1.42
C ALA A 244 12.35 0.77 -1.83
N GLU A 245 13.56 0.32 -1.47
CA GLU A 245 14.02 -1.03 -1.77
C GLU A 245 13.14 -2.09 -1.10
N LEU A 246 12.74 -1.86 0.15
CA LEU A 246 11.79 -2.73 0.84
C LEU A 246 10.42 -2.81 0.12
N LEU A 247 9.90 -1.68 -0.42
CA LEU A 247 8.65 -1.69 -1.19
C LEU A 247 8.77 -2.42 -2.52
N ILE A 248 9.86 -2.18 -3.24
CA ILE A 248 10.14 -2.82 -4.53
C ILE A 248 10.14 -4.35 -4.38
N HIS A 249 10.65 -4.84 -3.26
CA HIS A 249 10.74 -6.26 -2.96
C HIS A 249 9.64 -6.78 -2.00
N HIS A 250 8.45 -6.21 -2.09
CA HIS A 250 7.22 -6.70 -1.45
C HIS A 250 7.25 -6.77 0.09
N ALA A 251 8.02 -5.89 0.73
CA ALA A 251 8.09 -5.75 2.18
C ALA A 251 7.46 -4.42 2.67
N PRO A 252 6.13 -4.19 2.46
CA PRO A 252 5.51 -2.89 2.74
C PRO A 252 5.48 -2.53 4.22
N ALA A 253 5.32 -3.49 5.12
CA ALA A 253 5.26 -3.18 6.55
C ALA A 253 6.59 -2.61 7.09
N PRO A 254 7.77 -3.23 6.87
CA PRO A 254 9.06 -2.62 7.21
C PRO A 254 9.30 -1.29 6.47
N ALA A 255 8.91 -1.17 5.21
CA ALA A 255 9.06 0.07 4.46
C ALA A 255 8.30 1.24 5.11
N ILE A 256 7.07 1.01 5.57
CA ILE A 256 6.27 2.01 6.29
C ILE A 256 6.98 2.46 7.58
N GLU A 257 7.63 1.56 8.31
CA GLU A 257 8.39 1.91 9.52
C GLU A 257 9.56 2.84 9.18
N VAL A 258 10.31 2.52 8.13
CA VAL A 258 11.42 3.35 7.64
C VAL A 258 10.93 4.72 7.18
N PHE A 259 9.88 4.77 6.37
CA PHE A 259 9.30 6.04 5.91
C PHE A 259 8.69 6.86 7.06
N ASN A 260 8.10 6.23 8.07
CA ASN A 260 7.64 6.92 9.28
C ASN A 260 8.81 7.53 10.06
N LYS A 261 9.95 6.81 10.19
CA LYS A 261 11.18 7.36 10.76
C LYS A 261 11.65 8.56 9.94
N GLY A 262 11.70 8.42 8.61
CA GLY A 262 12.07 9.49 7.69
C GLY A 262 11.15 10.70 7.79
N ASN A 263 9.84 10.50 7.81
CA ASN A 263 8.87 11.59 7.93
C ASN A 263 8.96 12.35 9.27
N ARG A 264 9.32 11.67 10.37
CA ARG A 264 9.60 12.35 11.65
C ARG A 264 10.83 13.25 11.59
N LEU A 265 11.87 12.83 10.87
CA LEU A 265 13.12 13.60 10.71
C LEU A 265 12.95 14.70 9.64
N PHE A 266 12.20 14.42 8.60
CA PHE A 266 12.00 15.29 7.44
C PHE A 266 10.49 15.48 7.15
N PRO A 267 9.76 16.22 8.03
CA PRO A 267 8.29 16.29 7.96
C PRO A 267 7.74 17.01 6.73
N ARG A 268 8.60 17.68 5.96
CA ARG A 268 8.26 18.33 4.69
C ARG A 268 8.76 17.57 3.46
N SER A 269 9.25 16.36 3.64
CA SER A 269 9.65 15.52 2.51
C SER A 269 8.45 14.94 1.80
N VAL A 270 8.21 15.36 0.56
CA VAL A 270 7.18 14.80 -0.32
C VAL A 270 7.43 13.32 -0.57
N ARG A 271 8.70 12.93 -0.75
CA ARG A 271 9.09 11.53 -0.99
C ARG A 271 8.77 10.62 0.18
N MET A 272 8.99 11.06 1.43
CA MET A 272 8.63 10.28 2.62
C MET A 272 7.13 10.06 2.73
N LEU A 273 6.34 11.11 2.48
CA LEU A 273 4.87 11.01 2.48
C LEU A 273 4.36 10.15 1.32
N ALA A 274 4.94 10.29 0.12
CA ALA A 274 4.58 9.47 -1.03
C ALA A 274 4.96 8.00 -0.82
N GLY A 275 6.14 7.71 -0.25
CA GLY A 275 6.56 6.38 0.16
C GLY A 275 5.64 5.74 1.20
N LEU A 276 5.20 6.51 2.21
CA LEU A 276 4.16 6.08 3.15
C LEU A 276 2.86 5.74 2.44
N GLY A 277 2.43 6.61 1.51
CA GLY A 277 1.24 6.38 0.69
C GLY A 277 1.33 5.07 -0.09
N ALA A 278 2.45 4.83 -0.76
CA ALA A 278 2.70 3.60 -1.52
C ALA A 278 2.74 2.35 -0.62
N GLY A 279 3.37 2.45 0.54
CA GLY A 279 3.42 1.35 1.51
C GLY A 279 2.03 0.97 2.05
N TRP A 280 1.22 1.97 2.41
CA TRP A 280 -0.16 1.73 2.85
C TRP A 280 -1.06 1.20 1.72
N TYR A 281 -0.84 1.66 0.48
CA TYR A 281 -1.52 1.13 -0.70
C TYR A 281 -1.18 -0.36 -0.90
N ALA A 282 0.10 -0.72 -0.81
CA ALA A 282 0.55 -2.11 -0.92
C ALA A 282 -0.03 -3.05 0.16
N LEU A 283 -0.34 -2.51 1.35
CA LEU A 283 -1.04 -3.23 2.42
C LEU A 283 -2.56 -3.26 2.26
N GLY A 284 -3.14 -2.63 1.23
CA GLY A 284 -4.59 -2.48 1.07
C GLY A 284 -5.23 -1.50 2.05
N SER A 285 -4.45 -0.73 2.79
CA SER A 285 -4.92 0.28 3.74
C SER A 285 -5.13 1.63 3.04
N TYR A 286 -6.10 1.67 2.14
CA TYR A 286 -6.31 2.77 1.20
C TYR A 286 -6.58 4.13 1.86
N ASP A 287 -7.30 4.16 2.99
CA ASP A 287 -7.56 5.41 3.73
C ASP A 287 -6.27 6.04 4.27
N GLN A 288 -5.34 5.23 4.76
CA GLN A 288 -4.03 5.70 5.20
C GLN A 288 -3.20 6.19 4.01
N ALA A 289 -3.20 5.42 2.92
CA ALA A 289 -2.51 5.77 1.68
C ALA A 289 -2.98 7.13 1.15
N VAL A 290 -4.30 7.32 1.01
CA VAL A 290 -4.91 8.56 0.52
C VAL A 290 -4.51 9.75 1.39
N ARG A 291 -4.57 9.63 2.72
CA ARG A 291 -4.18 10.74 3.61
C ARG A 291 -2.74 11.19 3.37
N ARG A 292 -1.79 10.26 3.29
CA ARG A 292 -0.38 10.58 3.08
C ARG A 292 -0.12 11.18 1.70
N LEU A 293 -0.78 10.68 0.68
CA LEU A 293 -0.66 11.20 -0.68
C LEU A 293 -1.31 12.59 -0.83
N CYS A 294 -2.43 12.85 -0.16
CA CYS A 294 -3.01 14.18 -0.09
C CYS A 294 -2.05 15.18 0.58
N GLU A 295 -1.40 14.79 1.69
CA GLU A 295 -0.37 15.60 2.35
C GLU A 295 0.80 15.87 1.39
N ALA A 296 1.29 14.84 0.68
CA ALA A 296 2.36 14.97 -0.30
C ALA A 296 1.99 15.96 -1.42
N SER A 297 0.80 15.80 -2.02
CA SER A 297 0.30 16.67 -3.09
C SER A 297 0.02 18.12 -2.65
N ALA A 298 -0.17 18.34 -1.35
CA ALA A 298 -0.34 19.68 -0.80
C ALA A 298 1.01 20.36 -0.56
N LEU A 299 2.05 19.60 -0.24
CA LEU A 299 3.41 20.12 -0.06
C LEU A 299 4.08 20.50 -1.39
N ASP A 300 3.93 19.66 -2.39
CA ASP A 300 4.36 19.95 -3.76
C ASP A 300 3.21 19.71 -4.75
N PRO A 301 2.44 20.74 -5.05
CA PRO A 301 1.35 20.63 -6.01
C PRO A 301 1.79 20.35 -7.45
N GLY A 302 3.05 20.59 -7.79
CA GLY A 302 3.60 20.37 -9.11
C GLY A 302 4.02 18.92 -9.38
N ASP A 303 4.20 18.09 -8.33
CA ASP A 303 4.52 16.68 -8.48
C ASP A 303 3.27 15.88 -8.90
N PRO A 304 3.24 15.24 -10.11
CA PRO A 304 2.09 14.47 -10.58
C PRO A 304 1.92 13.13 -9.84
N ASN A 305 2.99 12.57 -9.26
CA ASN A 305 2.98 11.20 -8.74
C ASN A 305 1.98 10.95 -7.62
N PRO A 306 1.85 11.79 -6.57
CA PRO A 306 0.83 11.59 -5.55
C PRO A 306 -0.59 11.55 -6.14
N TYR A 307 -0.88 12.41 -7.13
CA TYR A 307 -2.20 12.45 -7.77
C TYR A 307 -2.51 11.20 -8.59
N LEU A 308 -1.52 10.67 -9.31
CA LEU A 308 -1.68 9.44 -10.10
C LEU A 308 -2.02 8.25 -9.19
N LEU A 309 -1.35 8.12 -8.06
CA LEU A 309 -1.64 7.03 -7.12
C LEU A 309 -2.98 7.23 -6.38
N ILE A 310 -3.34 8.48 -6.02
CA ILE A 310 -4.68 8.81 -5.51
C ILE A 310 -5.75 8.42 -6.54
N GLY A 311 -5.52 8.74 -7.81
CA GLY A 311 -6.44 8.43 -8.91
C GLY A 311 -6.68 6.93 -9.08
N LYS A 312 -5.62 6.12 -9.07
CA LYS A 312 -5.72 4.65 -9.14
C LYS A 312 -6.56 4.06 -7.99
N MET A 313 -6.45 4.61 -6.79
CA MET A 313 -7.26 4.17 -5.66
C MET A 313 -8.76 4.49 -5.81
N GLN A 314 -9.16 5.37 -6.75
CA GLN A 314 -10.57 5.58 -7.05
C GLN A 314 -11.24 4.36 -7.69
N GLU A 315 -10.48 3.44 -8.26
CA GLU A 315 -10.98 2.18 -8.83
C GLU A 315 -11.35 1.16 -7.74
N VAL A 316 -10.85 1.35 -6.52
CA VAL A 316 -11.13 0.50 -5.36
C VAL A 316 -12.23 1.14 -4.50
N GLU A 317 -13.06 0.32 -3.84
CA GLU A 317 -14.03 0.83 -2.87
C GLU A 317 -13.30 1.38 -1.63
N THR A 318 -13.12 2.69 -1.58
CA THR A 318 -12.59 3.42 -0.43
C THR A 318 -13.67 4.34 0.13
N GLU A 319 -13.70 4.53 1.45
CA GLU A 319 -14.45 5.64 2.03
C GLU A 319 -13.90 6.97 1.48
N GLU A 320 -14.80 7.89 1.17
CA GLU A 320 -14.42 9.11 0.49
C GLU A 320 -13.69 10.09 1.42
N SER A 321 -12.39 10.20 1.25
CA SER A 321 -11.62 11.24 1.93
C SER A 321 -11.87 12.62 1.30
N PRO A 322 -12.22 13.65 2.09
CA PRO A 322 -12.49 15.00 1.55
C PRO A 322 -11.37 15.59 0.71
N CYS A 323 -10.11 15.23 1.00
CA CYS A 323 -8.93 15.74 0.30
C CYS A 323 -8.81 15.26 -1.15
N VAL A 324 -9.43 14.11 -1.50
CA VAL A 324 -9.27 13.48 -2.81
C VAL A 324 -9.81 14.37 -3.94
N ALA A 325 -11.05 14.84 -3.82
CA ALA A 325 -11.64 15.66 -4.86
C ALA A 325 -10.91 17.00 -5.05
N GLU A 326 -10.40 17.58 -3.95
CA GLU A 326 -9.59 18.79 -4.02
C GLU A 326 -8.27 18.53 -4.72
N ALA A 327 -7.55 17.46 -4.35
CA ALA A 327 -6.31 17.06 -4.98
C ALA A 327 -6.50 16.79 -6.47
N LEU A 328 -7.47 15.97 -6.86
CA LEU A 328 -7.72 15.62 -8.26
C LEU A 328 -8.24 16.81 -9.07
N SER A 329 -9.02 17.73 -8.48
CA SER A 329 -9.37 19.00 -9.13
C SER A 329 -8.14 19.88 -9.41
N ARG A 330 -7.18 19.90 -8.47
CA ARG A 330 -5.91 20.61 -8.64
C ARG A 330 -5.09 19.98 -9.75
N PHE A 331 -4.98 18.68 -9.77
CA PHE A 331 -4.27 17.93 -10.80
C PHE A 331 -4.81 18.23 -12.20
N ALA A 332 -6.13 18.16 -12.40
CA ALA A 332 -6.76 18.46 -13.69
C ALA A 332 -6.54 19.92 -14.17
N LYS A 333 -6.32 20.86 -13.23
CA LYS A 333 -5.97 22.25 -13.55
C LYS A 333 -4.50 22.44 -13.91
N LEU A 334 -3.61 21.73 -13.22
CA LEU A 334 -2.18 21.80 -13.45
C LEU A 334 -1.77 21.09 -14.75
N GLU A 335 -2.45 19.99 -15.07
CA GLU A 335 -2.17 19.14 -16.21
C GLU A 335 -3.35 19.09 -17.21
N PRO A 336 -3.67 20.21 -17.88
CA PRO A 336 -4.89 20.33 -18.70
C PRO A 336 -4.87 19.46 -19.95
N GLY A 337 -3.70 18.93 -20.36
CA GLY A 337 -3.51 17.99 -21.46
C GLY A 337 -3.44 16.51 -21.02
N ASN A 338 -3.61 16.22 -19.74
CA ASN A 338 -3.49 14.87 -19.19
C ASN A 338 -4.86 14.22 -19.07
N ALA A 339 -5.12 13.21 -19.91
CA ALA A 339 -6.40 12.48 -19.93
C ALA A 339 -6.73 11.82 -18.58
N LEU A 340 -5.71 11.28 -17.88
CA LEU A 340 -5.89 10.65 -16.56
C LEU A 340 -6.30 11.67 -15.51
N ALA A 341 -5.78 12.89 -15.55
CA ALA A 341 -6.15 13.93 -14.59
C ALA A 341 -7.65 14.27 -14.70
N ASP A 342 -8.15 14.46 -15.93
CA ASP A 342 -9.58 14.71 -16.18
C ASP A 342 -10.43 13.50 -15.78
N TYR A 343 -10.00 12.27 -16.13
CA TYR A 343 -10.69 11.04 -15.76
C TYR A 343 -10.78 10.86 -14.24
N TYR A 344 -9.68 10.96 -13.51
CA TYR A 344 -9.67 10.77 -12.07
C TYR A 344 -10.51 11.83 -11.32
N TYR A 345 -10.45 13.06 -11.80
CA TYR A 345 -11.32 14.11 -11.24
C TYR A 345 -12.80 13.81 -11.50
N ALA A 346 -13.16 13.40 -12.73
CA ALA A 346 -14.51 12.98 -13.04
C ALA A 346 -14.98 11.79 -12.18
N ALA A 347 -14.12 10.78 -11.98
CA ALA A 347 -14.40 9.63 -11.15
C ALA A 347 -14.64 10.01 -9.68
N SER A 348 -13.86 10.93 -9.14
CA SER A 348 -14.06 11.43 -7.77
C SER A 348 -15.37 12.19 -7.61
N LEU A 349 -15.73 13.06 -8.57
CA LEU A 349 -17.03 13.75 -8.58
C LEU A 349 -18.20 12.77 -8.67
N TRP A 350 -18.04 11.72 -9.51
CA TRP A 350 -19.04 10.67 -9.66
C TRP A 350 -19.28 9.88 -8.37
N LYS A 351 -18.20 9.50 -7.65
CA LYS A 351 -18.28 8.79 -6.36
C LYS A 351 -19.00 9.60 -5.28
N ARG A 352 -18.74 10.90 -5.21
CA ARG A 352 -19.34 11.82 -4.23
C ARG A 352 -20.83 12.03 -4.45
N ARG A 353 -21.34 11.65 -5.60
CA ARG A 353 -22.73 11.85 -5.94
C ARG A 353 -23.66 11.05 -5.03
N LYS A 354 -24.53 11.74 -4.31
CA LYS A 354 -25.67 11.11 -3.64
C LYS A 354 -26.80 10.88 -4.67
N PRO A 355 -27.34 9.67 -4.83
CA PRO A 355 -28.35 9.39 -5.86
C PRO A 355 -29.59 10.28 -5.80
N SER A 356 -29.94 10.82 -4.62
CA SER A 356 -31.12 11.66 -4.38
C SER A 356 -30.93 13.14 -4.70
N GLU A 357 -29.70 13.65 -4.81
CA GLU A 357 -29.45 15.09 -4.89
C GLU A 357 -28.88 15.57 -6.23
N ASN A 358 -28.72 14.69 -7.28
CA ASN A 358 -27.58 14.92 -8.14
C ASN A 358 -27.78 14.88 -9.63
N THR A 359 -28.42 15.92 -10.16
CA THR A 359 -28.23 16.33 -11.55
C THR A 359 -27.18 17.44 -11.72
N ARG A 360 -26.70 18.08 -10.64
CA ARG A 360 -25.88 19.28 -10.73
C ARG A 360 -24.46 19.01 -11.27
N ASP A 361 -23.80 17.95 -10.81
CA ASP A 361 -22.39 17.66 -11.19
C ASP A 361 -22.27 16.79 -12.46
N LEU A 362 -23.38 16.19 -12.91
CA LEU A 362 -23.41 15.29 -14.04
C LEU A 362 -22.90 15.91 -15.36
N PRO A 363 -23.27 17.15 -15.72
CA PRO A 363 -22.71 17.80 -16.91
C PRO A 363 -21.19 17.99 -16.83
N GLN A 364 -20.67 18.33 -15.65
CA GLN A 364 -19.23 18.49 -15.44
C GLN A 364 -18.50 17.15 -15.56
N VAL A 365 -19.02 16.10 -14.92
CA VAL A 365 -18.46 14.74 -15.02
C VAL A 365 -18.39 14.29 -16.47
N LYS A 366 -19.48 14.46 -17.24
CA LYS A 366 -19.50 14.12 -18.68
C LYS A 366 -18.49 14.92 -19.48
N SER A 367 -18.43 16.22 -19.28
CA SER A 367 -17.49 17.09 -20.00
C SER A 367 -16.02 16.68 -19.74
N LEU A 368 -15.68 16.36 -18.48
CA LEU A 368 -14.33 15.87 -18.14
C LEU A 368 -14.02 14.53 -18.81
N LEU A 369 -14.98 13.59 -18.81
CA LEU A 369 -14.81 12.29 -19.46
C LEU A 369 -14.70 12.41 -20.99
N GLU A 370 -15.53 13.25 -21.61
CA GLU A 370 -15.48 13.54 -23.04
C GLU A 370 -14.15 14.20 -23.44
N LYS A 371 -13.63 15.10 -22.60
CA LYS A 371 -12.31 15.66 -22.76
C LYS A 371 -11.22 14.58 -22.62
N ALA A 372 -11.31 13.73 -21.60
CA ALA A 372 -10.34 12.66 -21.36
C ALA A 372 -10.23 11.69 -22.55
N VAL A 373 -11.37 11.23 -23.13
CA VAL A 373 -11.36 10.35 -24.30
C VAL A 373 -10.93 11.10 -25.60
N GLY A 374 -11.10 12.42 -25.64
CA GLY A 374 -10.60 13.26 -26.73
C GLY A 374 -9.06 13.40 -26.69
N LEU A 375 -8.47 13.47 -25.49
CA LEU A 375 -7.04 13.52 -25.27
C LEU A 375 -6.37 12.15 -25.46
N ASP A 376 -6.98 11.12 -24.92
CA ASP A 376 -6.51 9.73 -25.05
C ASP A 376 -7.65 8.78 -25.45
N PRO A 377 -7.79 8.47 -26.75
CA PRO A 377 -8.76 7.50 -27.22
C PRO A 377 -8.53 6.05 -26.75
N ALA A 378 -7.38 5.74 -26.17
CA ALA A 378 -7.07 4.42 -25.61
C ALA A 378 -7.46 4.29 -24.13
N LEU A 379 -7.96 5.36 -23.50
CA LEU A 379 -8.36 5.36 -22.09
C LEU A 379 -9.72 4.65 -21.89
N GLY A 380 -9.69 3.31 -21.85
CA GLY A 380 -10.89 2.46 -21.71
C GLY A 380 -11.73 2.75 -20.48
N LEU A 381 -11.10 3.14 -19.37
CA LEU A 381 -11.77 3.50 -18.11
C LEU A 381 -12.72 4.71 -18.26
N ALA A 382 -12.32 5.71 -19.05
CA ALA A 382 -13.17 6.88 -19.29
C ALA A 382 -14.41 6.53 -20.13
N TYR A 383 -14.27 5.67 -21.14
CA TYR A 383 -15.41 5.12 -21.88
C TYR A 383 -16.32 4.26 -21.01
N LEU A 384 -15.74 3.41 -20.14
CA LEU A 384 -16.52 2.62 -19.18
C LEU A 384 -17.40 3.53 -18.30
N GLN A 385 -16.81 4.61 -17.76
CA GLN A 385 -17.53 5.56 -16.91
C GLN A 385 -18.64 6.31 -17.69
N LEU A 386 -18.40 6.71 -18.94
CA LEU A 386 -19.43 7.27 -19.82
C LEU A 386 -20.58 6.28 -20.05
N GLY A 387 -20.26 5.01 -20.30
CA GLY A 387 -21.25 3.95 -20.43
C GLY A 387 -22.12 3.77 -19.19
N ILE A 388 -21.53 3.87 -18.01
CA ILE A 388 -22.26 3.82 -16.72
C ILE A 388 -23.24 4.99 -16.63
N ILE A 389 -22.80 6.20 -16.97
CA ILE A 389 -23.64 7.41 -16.96
C ILE A 389 -24.81 7.27 -17.93
N TYR A 390 -24.55 6.84 -19.19
CA TYR A 390 -25.62 6.64 -20.17
C TYR A 390 -26.60 5.55 -19.75
N SER A 391 -26.10 4.48 -19.11
CA SER A 391 -26.96 3.42 -18.58
C SER A 391 -27.89 3.91 -17.47
N GLU A 392 -27.43 4.77 -16.58
CA GLU A 392 -28.27 5.42 -15.56
C GLU A 392 -29.29 6.37 -16.17
N GLN A 393 -28.94 7.06 -17.25
CA GLN A 393 -29.85 7.91 -18.02
C GLN A 393 -30.84 7.11 -18.87
N LYS A 394 -30.77 5.77 -18.85
CA LYS A 394 -31.58 4.83 -19.67
C LYS A 394 -31.33 4.98 -21.17
N ASP A 395 -30.25 5.62 -21.58
CA ASP A 395 -29.81 5.69 -22.98
C ASP A 395 -28.97 4.45 -23.32
N LEU A 396 -29.65 3.31 -23.50
CA LEU A 396 -28.98 2.02 -23.73
C LEU A 396 -28.14 2.02 -25.01
N ALA A 397 -28.52 2.78 -26.03
CA ALA A 397 -27.77 2.84 -27.28
C ALA A 397 -26.39 3.46 -27.07
N LYS A 398 -26.33 4.61 -26.37
CA LYS A 398 -25.06 5.24 -26.03
C LYS A 398 -24.26 4.43 -25.02
N ALA A 399 -24.92 3.79 -24.05
CA ALA A 399 -24.27 2.93 -23.08
C ALA A 399 -23.53 1.76 -23.77
N ILE A 400 -24.22 1.03 -24.67
CA ILE A 400 -23.66 -0.07 -25.46
C ILE A 400 -22.48 0.43 -26.30
N SER A 401 -22.62 1.57 -26.97
CA SER A 401 -21.54 2.16 -27.76
C SER A 401 -20.31 2.47 -26.90
N ALA A 402 -20.50 3.12 -25.76
CA ALA A 402 -19.42 3.48 -24.84
C ALA A 402 -18.71 2.24 -24.27
N TYR A 403 -19.44 1.21 -23.83
CA TYR A 403 -18.84 -0.04 -23.35
C TYR A 403 -18.05 -0.77 -24.43
N ARG A 404 -18.53 -0.76 -25.69
CA ARG A 404 -17.75 -1.31 -26.81
C ARG A 404 -16.46 -0.55 -27.07
N HIS A 405 -16.45 0.79 -26.94
CA HIS A 405 -15.21 1.58 -27.02
C HIS A 405 -14.28 1.25 -25.86
N ALA A 406 -14.81 1.09 -24.64
CA ALA A 406 -14.03 0.69 -23.48
C ALA A 406 -13.30 -0.66 -23.72
N ILE A 407 -14.01 -1.67 -24.22
CA ILE A 407 -13.45 -2.98 -24.56
C ILE A 407 -12.44 -2.90 -25.71
N LYS A 408 -12.72 -2.09 -26.73
CA LYS A 408 -11.79 -1.88 -27.85
C LYS A 408 -10.48 -1.25 -27.37
N ALA A 409 -10.55 -0.28 -26.45
CA ALA A 409 -9.41 0.40 -25.88
C ALA A 409 -8.66 -0.50 -24.88
N THR A 410 -9.38 -1.26 -24.06
CA THR A 410 -8.82 -2.12 -23.02
C THR A 410 -9.58 -3.46 -22.99
N PRO A 411 -9.16 -4.45 -23.81
CA PRO A 411 -9.86 -5.73 -23.92
C PRO A 411 -9.92 -6.56 -22.63
N SER A 412 -9.02 -6.32 -21.69
CA SER A 412 -9.00 -6.98 -20.39
C SER A 412 -9.85 -6.29 -19.32
N LEU A 413 -10.62 -5.27 -19.67
CA LEU A 413 -11.44 -4.50 -18.73
C LEU A 413 -12.72 -5.29 -18.40
N GLU A 414 -12.63 -6.17 -17.40
CA GLU A 414 -13.70 -7.10 -17.00
C GLU A 414 -15.04 -6.41 -16.75
N GLN A 415 -15.02 -5.25 -16.07
CA GLN A 415 -16.23 -4.50 -15.77
C GLN A 415 -16.96 -4.02 -17.04
N ALA A 416 -16.22 -3.72 -18.12
CA ALA A 416 -16.85 -3.30 -19.39
C ALA A 416 -17.63 -4.46 -20.02
N HIS A 417 -17.09 -5.68 -20.02
CA HIS A 417 -17.78 -6.88 -20.50
C HIS A 417 -19.04 -7.17 -19.68
N TYR A 418 -18.95 -7.16 -18.35
CA TYR A 418 -20.11 -7.36 -17.48
C TYR A 418 -21.23 -6.33 -17.73
N ARG A 419 -20.87 -5.04 -17.83
CA ARG A 419 -21.84 -3.97 -18.05
C ARG A 419 -22.42 -4.00 -19.45
N LEU A 420 -21.64 -4.35 -20.47
CA LEU A 420 -22.11 -4.54 -21.83
C LEU A 420 -23.11 -5.70 -21.91
N ALA A 421 -22.81 -6.82 -21.25
CA ALA A 421 -23.73 -7.95 -21.16
C ALA A 421 -25.08 -7.55 -20.54
N ARG A 422 -25.04 -6.77 -19.44
CA ARG A 422 -26.26 -6.24 -18.82
C ARG A 422 -27.04 -5.32 -19.77
N ALA A 423 -26.36 -4.46 -20.50
CA ALA A 423 -26.99 -3.56 -21.46
C ALA A 423 -27.62 -4.34 -22.63
N TYR A 424 -26.95 -5.38 -23.17
CA TYR A 424 -27.52 -6.26 -24.19
C TYR A 424 -28.72 -7.03 -23.66
N ARG A 425 -28.70 -7.53 -22.42
CA ARG A 425 -29.87 -8.18 -21.82
C ARG A 425 -31.06 -7.23 -21.70
N GLN A 426 -30.85 -5.98 -21.34
CA GLN A 426 -31.87 -4.95 -21.25
C GLN A 426 -32.46 -4.56 -22.63
N SER A 427 -31.63 -4.62 -23.69
CA SER A 427 -32.08 -4.38 -25.07
C SER A 427 -32.70 -5.60 -25.74
N GLY A 428 -32.72 -6.76 -25.07
CA GLY A 428 -33.28 -8.01 -25.59
C GLY A 428 -32.34 -8.87 -26.41
N ASP A 429 -31.08 -8.48 -26.58
CA ASP A 429 -30.05 -9.25 -27.31
C ASP A 429 -29.39 -10.27 -26.38
N LEU A 430 -30.09 -11.36 -26.11
CA LEU A 430 -29.64 -12.38 -25.16
C LEU A 430 -28.39 -13.13 -25.65
N ALA A 431 -28.21 -13.29 -26.95
CA ALA A 431 -27.06 -13.99 -27.51
C ALA A 431 -25.76 -13.21 -27.24
N LYS A 432 -25.75 -11.90 -27.52
CA LYS A 432 -24.59 -11.05 -27.21
C LYS A 432 -24.38 -10.91 -25.72
N ALA A 433 -25.44 -10.81 -24.92
CA ALA A 433 -25.32 -10.76 -23.47
C ALA A 433 -24.58 -11.99 -22.92
N HIS A 434 -24.91 -13.19 -23.41
CA HIS A 434 -24.27 -14.43 -22.98
C HIS A 434 -22.78 -14.48 -23.40
N ALA A 435 -22.48 -14.06 -24.64
CA ALA A 435 -21.08 -14.02 -25.11
C ALA A 435 -20.20 -13.10 -24.25
N GLU A 436 -20.70 -11.91 -23.91
CA GLU A 436 -19.94 -10.96 -23.05
C GLU A 436 -19.79 -11.47 -21.61
N LEU A 437 -20.79 -12.21 -21.06
CA LEU A 437 -20.65 -12.83 -19.75
C LEU A 437 -19.57 -13.92 -19.72
N GLN A 438 -19.46 -14.73 -20.77
CA GLN A 438 -18.39 -15.74 -20.87
C GLN A 438 -17.01 -15.08 -20.88
N LEU A 439 -16.83 -13.96 -21.60
CA LEU A 439 -15.58 -13.21 -21.59
C LEU A 439 -15.29 -12.62 -20.22
N TYR A 440 -16.30 -12.07 -19.55
CA TYR A 440 -16.17 -11.60 -18.17
C TYR A 440 -15.68 -12.70 -17.23
N GLU A 441 -16.31 -13.89 -17.27
CA GLU A 441 -15.91 -15.03 -16.42
C GLU A 441 -14.49 -15.50 -16.71
N GLN A 442 -14.08 -15.53 -17.97
CA GLN A 442 -12.74 -15.88 -18.38
C GLN A 442 -11.69 -14.88 -17.85
N ILE A 443 -11.99 -13.58 -17.90
CA ILE A 443 -11.07 -12.53 -17.44
C ILE A 443 -11.03 -12.48 -15.92
N SER A 444 -12.19 -12.55 -15.24
CA SER A 444 -12.30 -12.43 -13.78
C SER A 444 -11.78 -13.64 -13.02
N GLY A 445 -11.72 -14.82 -13.63
CA GLY A 445 -11.16 -16.04 -13.03
C GLY A 445 -9.68 -15.98 -12.72
N GLN A 446 -9.00 -14.89 -13.10
CA GLN A 446 -7.56 -14.70 -12.95
C GLN A 446 -7.22 -13.77 -11.76
N LYS A 447 -7.76 -14.06 -10.58
CA LYS A 447 -7.58 -13.25 -9.34
C LYS A 447 -6.13 -13.01 -8.94
N GLU A 448 -5.22 -13.94 -9.22
CA GLU A 448 -3.78 -13.81 -8.89
C GLU A 448 -3.14 -12.61 -9.61
N ARG A 449 -3.56 -12.32 -10.84
CA ARG A 449 -3.04 -11.17 -11.59
C ARG A 449 -3.33 -9.79 -10.96
N ASN A 450 -4.30 -9.68 -10.09
CA ASN A 450 -4.61 -8.39 -9.46
C ASN A 450 -3.59 -8.02 -8.38
N ILE A 451 -3.07 -9.00 -7.66
CA ILE A 451 -2.01 -8.79 -6.65
C ILE A 451 -0.70 -8.45 -7.36
N GLU A 452 -0.33 -9.20 -8.41
CA GLU A 452 0.86 -8.91 -9.22
C GLU A 452 0.79 -7.52 -9.85
N ARG A 453 -0.38 -7.13 -10.37
CA ARG A 453 -0.57 -5.78 -10.92
C ARG A 453 -0.38 -4.69 -9.85
N GLN A 454 -0.94 -4.86 -8.66
CA GLN A 454 -0.77 -3.91 -7.55
C GLN A 454 0.69 -3.79 -7.14
N HIS A 455 1.40 -4.89 -7.05
CA HIS A 455 2.83 -4.90 -6.76
C HIS A 455 3.62 -4.15 -7.84
N HIS A 456 3.35 -4.42 -9.10
CA HIS A 456 3.99 -3.72 -10.22
C HIS A 456 3.70 -2.21 -10.21
N GLU A 457 2.49 -1.80 -9.89
CA GLU A 457 2.12 -0.38 -9.75
C GLU A 457 2.89 0.31 -8.63
N VAL A 458 3.05 -0.36 -7.48
CA VAL A 458 3.86 0.16 -6.37
C VAL A 458 5.32 0.27 -6.78
N GLN A 459 5.89 -0.75 -7.42
CA GLN A 459 7.26 -0.71 -7.92
C GLN A 459 7.48 0.46 -8.88
N GLN A 460 6.64 0.60 -9.91
CA GLN A 460 6.75 1.70 -10.87
C GLN A 460 6.66 3.06 -10.19
N PHE A 461 5.74 3.23 -9.25
CA PHE A 461 5.58 4.46 -8.51
C PHE A 461 6.84 4.81 -7.70
N VAL A 462 7.42 3.83 -7.01
CA VAL A 462 8.65 4.03 -6.21
C VAL A 462 9.84 4.37 -7.10
N TYR A 463 9.98 3.74 -8.27
CA TYR A 463 11.01 4.11 -9.24
C TYR A 463 10.86 5.55 -9.73
N GLN A 464 9.63 5.99 -10.05
CA GLN A 464 9.37 7.38 -10.45
C GLN A 464 9.77 8.38 -9.37
N LEU A 465 9.47 8.10 -8.09
CA LEU A 465 9.89 8.95 -6.96
C LEU A 465 11.42 8.98 -6.80
N ARG A 466 12.11 7.88 -7.10
CA ARG A 466 13.56 7.78 -7.05
C ARG A 466 14.22 8.59 -8.17
N ASP A 467 13.72 8.46 -9.39
CA ASP A 467 14.26 9.19 -10.57
C ASP A 467 14.09 10.69 -10.47
N GLN A 468 12.99 11.19 -9.91
CA GLN A 468 12.78 12.62 -9.65
C GLN A 468 13.82 13.20 -8.69
N ALA A 469 14.21 12.44 -7.67
CA ALA A 469 15.21 12.89 -6.72
C ALA A 469 16.55 13.18 -7.37
N HIS A 470 16.97 12.32 -8.28
CA HIS A 470 18.24 12.48 -9.00
C HIS A 470 18.24 13.66 -9.98
N SER A 471 17.07 13.97 -10.57
CA SER A 471 16.93 15.12 -11.44
C SER A 471 17.00 16.46 -10.70
N ALA A 472 16.51 16.50 -9.45
CA ALA A 472 16.53 17.68 -8.59
C ALA A 472 17.92 17.97 -7.99
N GLU A 473 18.76 16.95 -7.77
CA GLU A 473 20.13 17.09 -7.26
C GLU A 473 21.12 17.57 -8.34
N GLN A 474 20.74 17.54 -9.63
CA GLN A 474 21.55 17.97 -10.77
C GLN A 474 21.29 19.44 -11.21
N GLN A 475 20.30 20.11 -10.65
CA GLN A 475 19.98 21.53 -10.87
C GLN A 475 20.51 22.40 -9.72
#